data_8c6ae8a15a64e0c18d3d16cd24eb0795
#
_entry.id   8c6ae8a15a64e0c18d3d16cd24eb0795
#
_cell.length_a   1.000
_cell.length_b   1.000
_cell.length_c   1.000
_cell.angle_alpha   90.00
_cell.angle_beta   90.00
_cell.angle_gamma   90.00
#
_symmetry.space_group_name_H-M   'P 1'
#
loop_
_entity.id
_entity.type
_entity.pdbx_description
1 polymer ?
#
loop_
_entity_poly.entity_id
_entity_poly.type
_entity_poly.pdbx_seq_one_letter_code
_entity_poly.pdbx_strand_id
1 'polypeptide(L)'
;MDHDNLSKVAFCCYFLVVLCTILFLIIPMSRPEEQILPDRCTIVDTLSWETASGVCGTTRFPATIETDGFEPVTYRMTLPDNIKDNEWICLLTHSSFELRINGEVRKEFNENTVGISGSIEKSAYLFCELTEEDAGAPVELRLQSTFAANGTMRPVYLGDAYSIVYNLLHNNLLRYAGIISLFVISLIAIVFGLFISAGRRKPANIIFFGIGILLVSLWLLTDDFIYPIVFPVTYVDGICSFLFGVLSLYPFMLYVDHLQEHRYHSFYRWLEVLSLIHFILVCIARFGLRLYLSANLLWFSLPLLFLAILWALPIVTDIFYKRIDKYRYIVWGLVLLLCFASADIILMALPIERTDGNLILMGLYIFSMSALLQQMNDSKELFQKLDKQTRHIDNVQKQNEKLALRAHTDPLTGLYNTE
;
A
#
# COMPACT_ATOMS: atom_id res chain seq x y z
N MET A 1 -33.90 16.27 -9.84
CA MET A 1 -32.69 15.88 -10.59
C MET A 1 -32.74 14.38 -10.72
N ASP A 2 -32.78 13.86 -11.95
CA ASP A 2 -32.97 12.43 -12.21
C ASP A 2 -31.83 11.64 -11.54
N HIS A 3 -32.16 10.66 -10.69
CA HIS A 3 -31.17 9.84 -9.99
C HIS A 3 -30.21 9.09 -10.93
N ASP A 4 -30.66 8.80 -12.15
CA ASP A 4 -29.84 8.20 -13.21
C ASP A 4 -28.74 9.17 -13.70
N ASN A 5 -29.01 10.47 -13.67
CA ASN A 5 -28.03 11.50 -14.00
C ASN A 5 -27.01 11.70 -12.88
N LEU A 6 -27.39 11.57 -11.60
CA LEU A 6 -26.47 11.71 -10.47
C LEU A 6 -25.44 10.56 -10.44
N SER A 7 -25.87 9.32 -10.73
CA SER A 7 -24.95 8.17 -10.79
C SER A 7 -24.00 8.26 -11.99
N LYS A 8 -24.49 8.75 -13.14
CA LYS A 8 -23.64 8.99 -14.32
C LYS A 8 -22.65 10.12 -14.08
N VAL A 9 -23.06 11.19 -13.42
CA VAL A 9 -22.17 12.30 -13.05
C VAL A 9 -21.09 11.83 -12.06
N ALA A 10 -21.46 11.07 -11.02
CA ALA A 10 -20.49 10.50 -10.08
C ALA A 10 -19.50 9.56 -10.78
N PHE A 11 -19.96 8.73 -11.72
CA PHE A 11 -19.11 7.88 -12.53
C PHE A 11 -18.16 8.69 -13.43
N CYS A 12 -18.69 9.70 -14.13
CA CYS A 12 -17.88 10.57 -14.98
C CYS A 12 -16.84 11.34 -14.17
N CYS A 13 -17.21 11.88 -12.99
CA CYS A 13 -16.27 12.57 -12.11
C CYS A 13 -15.19 11.62 -11.61
N TYR A 14 -15.55 10.41 -11.19
CA TYR A 14 -14.60 9.41 -10.74
C TYR A 14 -13.67 8.97 -11.87
N PHE A 15 -14.21 8.64 -13.04
CA PHE A 15 -13.42 8.28 -14.24
C PHE A 15 -12.50 9.43 -14.65
N LEU A 16 -12.98 10.66 -14.57
CA LEU A 16 -12.19 11.86 -14.86
C LEU A 16 -11.03 12.02 -13.86
N VAL A 17 -11.27 11.82 -12.57
CA VAL A 17 -10.21 11.87 -11.53
C VAL A 17 -9.16 10.80 -11.80
N VAL A 18 -9.56 9.56 -12.09
CA VAL A 18 -8.62 8.48 -12.41
C VAL A 18 -7.87 8.77 -13.71
N LEU A 19 -8.56 9.21 -14.75
CA LEU A 19 -7.95 9.58 -16.03
C LEU A 19 -6.99 10.76 -15.86
N CYS A 20 -7.37 11.80 -15.11
CA CYS A 20 -6.50 12.92 -14.79
C CYS A 20 -5.28 12.50 -13.99
N THR A 21 -5.45 11.57 -13.02
CA THR A 21 -4.33 11.02 -12.25
C THR A 21 -3.37 10.26 -13.17
N ILE A 22 -3.90 9.40 -14.04
CA ILE A 22 -3.09 8.65 -15.02
C ILE A 22 -2.40 9.61 -16.00
N LEU A 23 -3.12 10.59 -16.54
CA LEU A 23 -2.54 11.60 -17.45
C LEU A 23 -1.49 12.46 -16.75
N PHE A 24 -1.75 12.88 -15.50
CA PHE A 24 -0.79 13.63 -14.70
C PHE A 24 0.50 12.82 -14.42
N LEU A 25 0.41 11.50 -14.37
CA LEU A 25 1.55 10.59 -14.24
C LEU A 25 2.29 10.35 -15.56
N ILE A 26 1.55 10.27 -16.69
CA ILE A 26 2.13 9.95 -18.00
C ILE A 26 2.75 11.19 -18.66
N ILE A 27 2.15 12.38 -18.51
CA ILE A 27 2.62 13.61 -19.16
C ILE A 27 4.06 13.99 -18.79
N PRO A 28 4.49 13.93 -17.52
CA PRO A 28 5.90 14.17 -17.17
C PRO A 28 6.86 13.15 -17.76
N MET A 29 6.44 11.88 -17.89
CA MET A 29 7.29 10.80 -18.44
C MET A 29 7.48 10.87 -19.95
N SER A 30 6.61 11.60 -20.67
CA SER A 30 6.65 11.72 -22.12
C SER A 30 7.39 12.96 -22.62
N ARG A 31 7.84 13.86 -21.74
CA ARG A 31 8.64 15.00 -22.15
C ARG A 31 10.12 14.61 -22.18
N PRO A 32 10.83 14.85 -23.31
CA PRO A 32 12.28 14.77 -23.29
C PRO A 32 12.81 15.77 -22.25
N GLU A 33 13.75 15.31 -21.45
CA GLU A 33 14.35 16.04 -20.36
C GLU A 33 15.04 17.34 -20.84
N GLU A 34 14.32 18.43 -20.93
CA GLU A 34 14.90 19.71 -20.60
C GLU A 34 14.90 19.82 -19.09
N GLN A 35 15.98 19.39 -18.48
CA GLN A 35 16.20 19.53 -17.03
C GLN A 35 16.21 21.01 -16.68
N ILE A 36 15.07 21.46 -16.13
CA ILE A 36 14.95 22.86 -15.61
C ILE A 36 15.85 23.06 -14.38
N LEU A 37 16.25 21.95 -13.73
CA LEU A 37 17.15 21.93 -12.58
C LEU A 37 18.51 21.40 -13.02
N PRO A 38 19.62 22.07 -12.66
CA PRO A 38 20.95 21.56 -12.96
C PRO A 38 21.10 20.17 -12.30
N ASP A 39 21.59 19.22 -13.07
CA ASP A 39 21.90 17.87 -12.60
C ASP A 39 23.11 17.94 -11.66
N ARG A 40 22.85 18.28 -10.41
CA ARG A 40 23.85 18.38 -9.34
C ARG A 40 23.95 17.08 -8.53
N CYS A 41 23.37 16.01 -9.04
CA CYS A 41 23.43 14.71 -8.39
C CYS A 41 24.23 13.74 -9.25
N THR A 42 25.36 13.29 -8.72
CA THR A 42 26.18 12.24 -9.33
C THR A 42 25.75 10.90 -8.73
N ILE A 43 25.50 9.92 -9.59
CA ILE A 43 25.16 8.56 -9.17
C ILE A 43 26.38 7.68 -9.32
N VAL A 44 26.85 7.12 -8.21
CA VAL A 44 27.92 6.13 -8.20
C VAL A 44 27.29 4.75 -8.05
N ASP A 45 27.29 3.99 -9.14
CA ASP A 45 26.65 2.69 -9.21
C ASP A 45 27.65 1.52 -9.09
N THR A 46 28.95 1.80 -9.11
CA THR A 46 29.99 0.77 -9.06
C THR A 46 30.86 0.96 -7.82
N LEU A 47 30.81 -0.01 -6.92
CA LEU A 47 31.54 0.00 -5.66
C LEU A 47 32.42 -1.25 -5.55
N SER A 48 33.58 -1.12 -4.89
CA SER A 48 34.34 -2.27 -4.38
C SER A 48 33.74 -2.70 -3.04
N TRP A 49 33.81 -3.99 -2.75
CA TRP A 49 33.31 -4.58 -1.52
C TRP A 49 34.21 -5.68 -1.00
N GLU A 50 34.12 -5.91 0.29
CA GLU A 50 34.85 -6.95 1.00
C GLU A 50 34.01 -7.52 2.13
N THR A 51 33.92 -8.84 2.24
CA THR A 51 33.27 -9.51 3.37
C THR A 51 34.28 -9.72 4.50
N ALA A 52 33.79 -9.99 5.73
CA ALA A 52 34.67 -10.30 6.85
C ALA A 52 35.49 -11.62 6.65
N SER A 53 34.96 -12.55 5.84
CA SER A 53 35.69 -13.77 5.41
C SER A 53 36.80 -13.51 4.40
N GLY A 54 36.99 -12.26 3.94
CA GLY A 54 38.03 -11.86 3.01
C GLY A 54 37.68 -12.06 1.52
N VAL A 55 36.42 -12.35 1.20
CA VAL A 55 35.99 -12.36 -0.19
C VAL A 55 35.77 -10.91 -0.63
N CYS A 56 36.38 -10.51 -1.74
CA CYS A 56 36.30 -9.15 -2.27
C CYS A 56 35.95 -9.12 -3.76
N GLY A 57 35.42 -8.01 -4.20
CA GLY A 57 35.07 -7.81 -5.60
C GLY A 57 34.65 -6.38 -5.91
N THR A 58 34.27 -6.17 -7.16
CA THR A 58 33.67 -4.92 -7.63
C THR A 58 32.36 -5.25 -8.34
N THR A 59 31.30 -4.56 -8.00
CA THR A 59 29.98 -4.87 -8.55
C THR A 59 29.25 -3.58 -8.87
N ARG A 60 28.46 -3.61 -9.94
CA ARG A 60 27.54 -2.54 -10.29
C ARG A 60 26.22 -2.73 -9.55
N PHE A 61 25.77 -1.71 -8.83
CA PHE A 61 24.54 -1.71 -8.04
C PHE A 61 23.37 -1.07 -8.80
N PRO A 62 22.10 -1.48 -8.57
CA PRO A 62 21.64 -2.33 -7.45
C PRO A 62 22.02 -3.80 -7.60
N ALA A 63 22.59 -4.39 -6.58
CA ALA A 63 22.95 -5.80 -6.54
C ALA A 63 22.89 -6.34 -5.11
N THR A 64 22.84 -7.66 -4.98
CA THR A 64 22.97 -8.37 -3.71
C THR A 64 24.22 -9.21 -3.75
N ILE A 65 25.11 -9.02 -2.76
CA ILE A 65 26.30 -9.83 -2.58
C ILE A 65 25.93 -11.00 -1.68
N GLU A 66 26.24 -12.22 -2.11
CA GLU A 66 26.04 -13.40 -1.29
C GLU A 66 27.03 -13.39 -0.13
N THR A 67 26.53 -13.52 1.09
CA THR A 67 27.30 -13.55 2.32
C THR A 67 26.90 -14.76 3.15
N ASP A 68 27.85 -15.30 3.90
CA ASP A 68 27.58 -16.38 4.85
C ASP A 68 26.90 -15.84 6.11
N GLY A 69 25.56 -15.97 6.15
CA GLY A 69 24.75 -15.57 7.31
C GLY A 69 24.69 -14.05 7.54
N PHE A 70 25.03 -13.61 8.75
CA PHE A 70 24.99 -12.20 9.18
C PHE A 70 26.35 -11.51 9.10
N GLU A 71 27.20 -11.97 8.19
CA GLU A 71 28.56 -11.44 8.03
C GLU A 71 28.51 -9.97 7.55
N PRO A 72 29.28 -9.06 8.19
CA PRO A 72 29.31 -7.66 7.75
C PRO A 72 30.01 -7.54 6.39
N VAL A 73 29.51 -6.63 5.55
CA VAL A 73 30.09 -6.26 4.27
C VAL A 73 30.61 -4.83 4.35
N THR A 74 31.81 -4.60 3.91
CA THR A 74 32.41 -3.27 3.80
C THR A 74 32.44 -2.85 2.33
N TYR A 75 31.79 -1.76 2.01
CA TYR A 75 31.79 -1.13 0.70
C TYR A 75 32.79 0.01 0.69
N ARG A 76 33.52 0.16 -0.41
CA ARG A 76 34.57 1.19 -0.56
C ARG A 76 34.38 1.95 -1.86
N MET A 77 34.60 3.25 -1.78
CA MET A 77 34.67 4.15 -2.94
C MET A 77 35.62 5.30 -2.63
N THR A 78 35.99 6.05 -3.65
CA THR A 78 36.76 7.30 -3.52
C THR A 78 35.84 8.45 -3.92
N LEU A 79 35.79 9.51 -3.12
CA LEU A 79 35.05 10.72 -3.45
C LEU A 79 35.68 11.44 -4.65
N PRO A 80 34.89 12.14 -5.46
CA PRO A 80 35.43 13.00 -6.51
C PRO A 80 36.32 14.12 -5.96
N ASP A 81 37.28 14.58 -6.77
CA ASP A 81 38.18 15.67 -6.38
C ASP A 81 37.53 17.07 -6.36
N ASN A 82 36.29 17.18 -6.84
CA ASN A 82 35.56 18.43 -7.00
C ASN A 82 34.42 18.62 -6.00
N ILE A 83 34.50 18.00 -4.84
CA ILE A 83 33.54 18.16 -3.74
C ILE A 83 33.54 19.63 -3.26
N LYS A 84 32.34 20.14 -2.99
CA LYS A 84 32.14 21.49 -2.44
C LYS A 84 31.50 21.41 -1.06
N ASP A 85 31.64 22.48 -0.30
CA ASP A 85 30.90 22.62 0.95
C ASP A 85 29.38 22.54 0.72
N ASN A 86 28.67 21.94 1.68
CA ASN A 86 27.24 21.62 1.64
C ASN A 86 26.83 20.58 0.57
N GLU A 87 27.74 19.82 0.02
CA GLU A 87 27.40 18.60 -0.70
C GLU A 87 27.18 17.44 0.28
N TRP A 88 26.41 16.46 -0.16
CA TRP A 88 25.99 15.35 0.66
C TRP A 88 26.27 14.02 -0.04
N ILE A 89 26.65 13.03 0.72
CA ILE A 89 26.63 11.64 0.30
C ILE A 89 25.37 10.98 0.86
N CYS A 90 24.63 10.29 0.00
CA CYS A 90 23.44 9.55 0.38
C CYS A 90 23.64 8.07 0.04
N LEU A 91 23.50 7.24 1.04
CA LEU A 91 23.79 5.79 1.00
C LEU A 91 22.59 5.03 1.58
N LEU A 92 22.32 3.84 1.05
CA LEU A 92 21.41 2.91 1.71
C LEU A 92 22.10 2.25 2.89
N THR A 93 21.49 2.31 4.08
CA THR A 93 21.99 1.67 5.30
C THR A 93 21.02 0.58 5.77
N HIS A 94 21.55 -0.32 6.60
CA HIS A 94 20.80 -1.40 7.24
C HIS A 94 20.82 -1.26 8.78
N SER A 95 20.43 -2.30 9.50
CA SER A 95 20.24 -2.31 10.96
C SER A 95 21.44 -1.79 11.76
N SER A 96 22.65 -2.12 11.36
CA SER A 96 23.89 -1.55 11.91
C SER A 96 24.77 -1.06 10.79
N PHE A 97 25.35 0.12 10.94
CA PHE A 97 26.28 0.67 9.97
C PHE A 97 27.33 1.54 10.62
N GLU A 98 28.47 1.64 9.95
CA GLU A 98 29.56 2.55 10.27
C GLU A 98 30.05 3.18 8.97
N LEU A 99 29.91 4.51 8.85
CA LEU A 99 30.41 5.29 7.72
C LEU A 99 31.69 6.00 8.13
N ARG A 100 32.78 5.72 7.43
CA ARG A 100 34.08 6.37 7.58
C ARG A 100 34.42 7.15 6.31
N ILE A 101 34.91 8.36 6.49
CA ILE A 101 35.50 9.18 5.43
C ILE A 101 36.90 9.54 5.86
N ASN A 102 37.89 9.28 5.01
CA ASN A 102 39.29 9.48 5.31
C ASN A 102 39.76 8.76 6.61
N GLY A 103 39.15 7.61 6.93
CA GLY A 103 39.45 6.83 8.15
C GLY A 103 38.75 7.32 9.41
N GLU A 104 38.11 8.50 9.41
CA GLU A 104 37.34 9.03 10.53
C GLU A 104 35.88 8.57 10.48
N VAL A 105 35.33 8.17 11.63
CA VAL A 105 33.92 7.80 11.74
C VAL A 105 33.08 9.06 11.68
N ARG A 106 32.31 9.22 10.60
CA ARG A 106 31.40 10.36 10.42
C ARG A 106 30.01 10.07 10.95
N LYS A 107 29.52 8.86 10.73
CA LYS A 107 28.25 8.38 11.27
C LYS A 107 28.32 6.91 11.60
N GLU A 108 27.72 6.55 12.72
CA GLU A 108 27.55 5.16 13.12
C GLU A 108 26.17 4.95 13.73
N PHE A 109 25.67 3.74 13.56
CA PHE A 109 24.48 3.27 14.23
C PHE A 109 24.72 1.82 14.65
N ASN A 110 24.56 1.56 15.94
CA ASN A 110 24.67 0.21 16.49
C ASN A 110 23.41 -0.08 17.30
N GLU A 111 22.83 -1.24 17.11
CA GLU A 111 21.61 -1.70 17.80
C GLU A 111 21.69 -1.61 19.33
N ASN A 112 22.88 -1.74 19.88
CA ASN A 112 23.10 -1.70 21.34
C ASN A 112 22.97 -0.28 21.94
N THR A 113 22.93 0.76 21.12
CA THR A 113 22.91 2.16 21.58
C THR A 113 21.54 2.79 21.68
N VAL A 114 20.50 2.14 21.16
CA VAL A 114 19.14 2.71 21.12
C VAL A 114 18.20 1.97 22.06
N GLY A 115 17.48 2.74 22.89
CA GLY A 115 16.65 2.29 24.00
C GLY A 115 15.56 1.27 23.66
N ILE A 116 14.58 1.13 24.53
CA ILE A 116 13.55 0.07 24.69
C ILE A 116 13.02 -0.64 23.41
N SER A 117 13.18 -0.06 22.23
CA SER A 117 12.75 -0.58 20.93
C SER A 117 13.88 -0.88 19.95
N GLY A 118 15.05 -0.64 20.27
CA GLY A 118 16.45 -0.98 20.01
C GLY A 118 16.94 -1.30 18.61
N SER A 119 16.17 -1.44 17.55
CA SER A 119 16.74 -1.75 16.23
C SER A 119 16.02 -1.06 15.10
N ILE A 120 16.77 -0.56 14.16
CA ILE A 120 16.26 -0.23 12.82
C ILE A 120 15.98 -1.57 12.14
N GLU A 121 14.72 -1.97 12.07
CA GLU A 121 14.33 -3.20 11.36
C GLU A 121 14.26 -2.99 9.85
N LYS A 122 14.65 -1.81 9.35
CA LYS A 122 14.45 -1.41 7.97
C LYS A 122 15.71 -0.75 7.42
N SER A 123 15.91 -0.94 6.13
CA SER A 123 16.90 -0.16 5.39
C SER A 123 16.39 1.26 5.18
N ALA A 124 17.26 2.25 5.32
CA ALA A 124 16.95 3.66 5.13
C ALA A 124 18.10 4.39 4.42
N TYR A 125 17.77 5.48 3.75
CA TYR A 125 18.79 6.35 3.18
C TYR A 125 19.43 7.20 4.28
N LEU A 126 20.75 7.11 4.39
CA LEU A 126 21.59 7.93 5.26
C LEU A 126 22.13 9.10 4.48
N PHE A 127 21.94 10.31 4.99
CA PHE A 127 22.59 11.50 4.48
C PHE A 127 23.76 11.90 5.37
N CYS A 128 24.94 12.13 4.78
CA CYS A 128 26.09 12.66 5.47
C CYS A 128 26.63 13.87 4.70
N GLU A 129 26.82 14.97 5.40
CA GLU A 129 27.36 16.21 4.84
C GLU A 129 28.85 16.05 4.55
N LEU A 130 29.28 16.55 3.42
CA LEU A 130 30.66 16.57 2.95
C LEU A 130 31.21 18.01 2.99
N THR A 131 32.52 18.11 3.15
CA THR A 131 33.26 19.36 3.10
C THR A 131 34.28 19.33 1.97
N GLU A 132 34.86 20.47 1.59
CA GLU A 132 35.93 20.54 0.58
C GLU A 132 37.16 19.68 0.98
N GLU A 133 37.39 19.49 2.29
CA GLU A 133 38.48 18.65 2.80
C GLU A 133 38.28 17.15 2.51
N ASP A 134 37.07 16.73 2.21
CA ASP A 134 36.74 15.35 1.88
C ASP A 134 36.97 15.03 0.37
N ALA A 135 37.37 16.00 -0.44
CA ALA A 135 37.66 15.78 -1.86
C ALA A 135 38.74 14.73 -2.06
N GLY A 136 38.49 13.75 -2.93
CA GLY A 136 39.39 12.64 -3.17
C GLY A 136 39.56 11.65 -2.00
N ALA A 137 38.84 11.84 -0.90
CA ALA A 137 38.93 10.97 0.28
C ALA A 137 38.37 9.56 0.06
N PRO A 138 38.94 8.52 0.65
CA PRO A 138 38.37 7.20 0.67
C PRO A 138 37.16 7.15 1.61
N VAL A 139 36.05 6.56 1.12
CA VAL A 139 34.85 6.28 1.90
C VAL A 139 34.74 4.79 2.13
N GLU A 140 34.50 4.42 3.37
CA GLU A 140 34.22 3.04 3.78
C GLU A 140 32.86 3.01 4.48
N LEU A 141 31.95 2.18 3.96
CA LEU A 141 30.65 1.91 4.58
C LEU A 141 30.61 0.43 5.00
N ARG A 142 30.66 0.19 6.29
CA ARG A 142 30.47 -1.14 6.85
C ARG A 142 29.02 -1.34 7.21
N LEU A 143 28.38 -2.32 6.60
CA LEU A 143 26.99 -2.68 6.85
C LEU A 143 26.92 -4.04 7.53
N GLN A 144 26.07 -4.12 8.55
CA GLN A 144 25.69 -5.38 9.17
C GLN A 144 24.17 -5.40 9.36
N SER A 145 23.52 -6.41 8.84
CA SER A 145 22.08 -6.57 8.93
C SER A 145 21.73 -7.80 9.76
N THR A 146 20.58 -7.74 10.42
CA THR A 146 19.94 -8.90 11.03
C THR A 146 19.23 -9.78 9.99
N PHE A 147 19.26 -9.38 8.72
CA PHE A 147 18.69 -10.12 7.59
C PHE A 147 19.77 -10.84 6.78
N ALA A 148 19.36 -11.89 6.08
CA ALA A 148 20.18 -12.52 5.04
C ALA A 148 20.46 -11.59 3.82
N ALA A 149 20.12 -10.32 3.90
CA ALA A 149 20.29 -9.32 2.84
C ALA A 149 21.42 -8.32 3.11
N ASN A 150 22.41 -8.69 3.92
CA ASN A 150 23.59 -7.86 4.22
C ASN A 150 24.31 -7.34 2.98
N GLY A 151 24.31 -8.12 1.91
CA GLY A 151 24.93 -7.76 0.66
C GLY A 151 24.09 -6.91 -0.29
N THR A 152 22.88 -6.50 0.10
CA THR A 152 22.04 -5.66 -0.77
C THR A 152 22.45 -4.20 -0.65
N MET A 153 22.94 -3.63 -1.75
CA MET A 153 23.29 -2.22 -1.84
C MET A 153 22.61 -1.57 -3.04
N ARG A 154 22.31 -0.30 -2.92
CA ARG A 154 21.82 0.56 -4.01
C ARG A 154 22.91 1.56 -4.41
N PRO A 155 22.78 2.22 -5.58
CA PRO A 155 23.69 3.27 -5.97
C PRO A 155 23.83 4.35 -4.90
N VAL A 156 25.02 4.92 -4.80
CA VAL A 156 25.34 6.03 -3.93
C VAL A 156 25.06 7.34 -4.66
N TYR A 157 24.41 8.27 -3.99
CA TYR A 157 24.11 9.58 -4.54
C TYR A 157 25.03 10.64 -3.92
N LEU A 158 25.62 11.47 -4.76
CA LEU A 158 26.50 12.59 -4.36
C LEU A 158 25.96 13.90 -4.95
N GLY A 159 25.89 14.97 -4.15
CA GLY A 159 25.45 16.25 -4.60
C GLY A 159 24.75 17.06 -3.52
N ASP A 160 24.02 18.10 -3.90
CA ASP A 160 23.20 18.84 -2.95
C ASP A 160 21.98 18.02 -2.47
N ALA A 161 21.58 18.24 -1.20
CA ALA A 161 20.53 17.42 -0.57
C ALA A 161 19.21 17.49 -1.36
N TYR A 162 18.88 18.62 -1.96
CA TYR A 162 17.65 18.79 -2.73
C TYR A 162 17.67 17.96 -4.02
N SER A 163 18.77 17.99 -4.78
CA SER A 163 18.94 17.22 -6.01
C SER A 163 18.93 15.72 -5.74
N ILE A 164 19.50 15.28 -4.62
CA ILE A 164 19.46 13.87 -4.20
C ILE A 164 18.02 13.46 -3.90
N VAL A 165 17.30 14.20 -3.06
CA VAL A 165 15.90 13.88 -2.71
C VAL A 165 15.00 13.95 -3.94
N TYR A 166 15.20 14.94 -4.81
CA TYR A 166 14.46 15.04 -6.07
C TYR A 166 14.69 13.81 -6.96
N ASN A 167 15.93 13.37 -7.10
CA ASN A 167 16.27 12.21 -7.92
C ASN A 167 15.63 10.92 -7.35
N LEU A 168 15.71 10.72 -6.02
CA LEU A 168 15.07 9.59 -5.34
C LEU A 168 13.54 9.60 -5.51
N LEU A 169 12.90 10.76 -5.39
CA LEU A 169 11.45 10.90 -5.58
C LEU A 169 11.06 10.74 -7.04
N HIS A 170 11.80 11.34 -7.97
CA HIS A 170 11.52 11.28 -9.40
C HIS A 170 11.58 9.85 -9.93
N ASN A 171 12.61 9.11 -9.57
CA ASN A 171 12.76 7.71 -9.98
C ASN A 171 11.67 6.78 -9.43
N ASN A 172 10.98 7.18 -8.35
CA ASN A 172 9.89 6.45 -7.74
C ASN A 172 8.53 7.15 -7.85
N LEU A 173 8.41 8.17 -8.69
CA LEU A 173 7.22 9.03 -8.79
C LEU A 173 5.94 8.23 -9.04
N LEU A 174 5.97 7.27 -9.95
CA LEU A 174 4.83 6.42 -10.29
C LEU A 174 4.35 5.62 -9.07
N ARG A 175 5.29 5.09 -8.29
CA ARG A 175 5.01 4.34 -7.07
C ARG A 175 4.34 5.23 -6.01
N TYR A 176 4.92 6.40 -5.73
CA TYR A 176 4.35 7.31 -4.72
C TYR A 176 2.99 7.86 -5.10
N ALA A 177 2.85 8.30 -6.34
CA ALA A 177 1.56 8.73 -6.84
C ALA A 177 0.53 7.60 -6.77
N GLY A 178 0.95 6.36 -7.03
CA GLY A 178 0.16 5.16 -6.85
C GLY A 178 -0.30 4.98 -5.41
N ILE A 179 0.59 4.99 -4.45
CA ILE A 179 0.28 4.81 -3.03
C ILE A 179 -0.65 5.94 -2.53
N ILE A 180 -0.34 7.19 -2.87
CA ILE A 180 -1.15 8.36 -2.48
C ILE A 180 -2.56 8.26 -3.06
N SER A 181 -2.70 7.86 -4.32
CA SER A 181 -4.04 7.73 -4.91
C SER A 181 -4.84 6.57 -4.31
N LEU A 182 -4.23 5.44 -3.96
CA LEU A 182 -4.91 4.38 -3.18
C LEU A 182 -5.37 4.90 -1.81
N PHE A 183 -4.53 5.68 -1.14
CA PHE A 183 -4.88 6.32 0.12
C PHE A 183 -6.10 7.24 -0.03
N VAL A 184 -6.11 8.10 -1.05
CA VAL A 184 -7.25 8.98 -1.34
C VAL A 184 -8.50 8.19 -1.69
N ILE A 185 -8.40 7.16 -2.53
CA ILE A 185 -9.51 6.25 -2.88
C ILE A 185 -10.08 5.61 -1.62
N SER A 186 -9.23 5.18 -0.69
CA SER A 186 -9.67 4.56 0.57
C SER A 186 -10.49 5.53 1.43
N LEU A 187 -10.03 6.78 1.57
CA LEU A 187 -10.76 7.82 2.32
C LEU A 187 -12.11 8.12 1.69
N ILE A 188 -12.15 8.26 0.35
CA ILE A 188 -13.41 8.48 -0.37
C ILE A 188 -14.35 7.30 -0.15
N ALA A 189 -13.87 6.07 -0.21
CA ALA A 189 -14.69 4.87 0.01
C ALA A 189 -15.26 4.83 1.44
N ILE A 190 -14.46 5.18 2.45
CA ILE A 190 -14.91 5.24 3.85
C ILE A 190 -15.97 6.33 4.03
N VAL A 191 -15.71 7.55 3.58
CA VAL A 191 -16.64 8.69 3.71
C VAL A 191 -17.97 8.39 3.00
N PHE A 192 -17.87 7.88 1.77
CA PHE A 192 -19.06 7.48 1.00
C PHE A 192 -19.84 6.37 1.69
N GLY A 193 -19.13 5.37 2.23
CA GLY A 193 -19.73 4.28 3.00
C GLY A 193 -20.43 4.77 4.27
N LEU A 194 -19.82 5.70 5.02
CA LEU A 194 -20.43 6.31 6.19
C LEU A 194 -21.70 7.09 5.81
N PHE A 195 -21.65 7.85 4.71
CA PHE A 195 -22.82 8.56 4.20
C PHE A 195 -23.97 7.62 3.85
N ILE A 196 -23.70 6.52 3.15
CA ILE A 196 -24.71 5.49 2.83
C ILE A 196 -25.23 4.81 4.09
N SER A 197 -24.39 4.65 5.11
CA SER A 197 -24.77 4.01 6.39
C SER A 197 -25.60 4.93 7.29
N ALA A 198 -25.52 6.25 7.09
CA ALA A 198 -26.28 7.23 7.85
C ALA A 198 -27.79 7.02 7.62
N GLY A 199 -28.50 6.44 8.47
CA GLY A 199 -29.92 6.06 8.34
C GLY A 199 -30.16 4.56 8.15
N ARG A 200 -29.11 3.74 8.12
CA ARG A 200 -29.21 2.28 8.13
C ARG A 200 -28.72 1.72 9.45
N ARG A 201 -29.26 0.55 9.84
CA ARG A 201 -28.83 -0.15 11.07
C ARG A 201 -27.50 -0.91 10.87
N LYS A 202 -27.04 -1.10 9.63
CA LYS A 202 -25.84 -1.87 9.29
C LYS A 202 -24.89 -1.01 8.46
N PRO A 203 -23.57 -1.10 8.70
CA PRO A 203 -22.57 -0.40 7.91
C PRO A 203 -22.63 -0.85 6.44
N ALA A 204 -22.28 0.06 5.53
CA ALA A 204 -22.14 -0.29 4.13
C ALA A 204 -20.85 -1.08 3.90
N ASN A 205 -20.88 -2.10 3.05
CA ASN A 205 -19.75 -2.98 2.76
C ASN A 205 -18.48 -2.21 2.32
N ILE A 206 -18.68 -1.11 1.60
CA ILE A 206 -17.59 -0.28 1.09
C ILE A 206 -16.71 0.33 2.21
N ILE A 207 -17.21 0.44 3.45
CA ILE A 207 -16.41 0.90 4.59
C ILE A 207 -15.29 -0.11 4.87
N PHE A 208 -15.63 -1.40 4.92
CA PHE A 208 -14.64 -2.46 5.17
C PHE A 208 -13.61 -2.52 4.06
N PHE A 209 -14.04 -2.39 2.80
CA PHE A 209 -13.13 -2.26 1.67
C PHE A 209 -12.21 -1.05 1.82
N GLY A 210 -12.77 0.14 2.13
CA GLY A 210 -12.00 1.36 2.32
C GLY A 210 -10.96 1.23 3.44
N ILE A 211 -11.32 0.65 4.59
CA ILE A 211 -10.38 0.39 5.70
C ILE A 211 -9.27 -0.58 5.25
N GLY A 212 -9.61 -1.62 4.49
CA GLY A 212 -8.61 -2.57 3.98
C GLY A 212 -7.58 -1.88 3.06
N ILE A 213 -8.05 -1.11 2.08
CA ILE A 213 -7.16 -0.34 1.18
C ILE A 213 -6.36 0.73 1.94
N LEU A 214 -6.94 1.37 2.96
CA LEU A 214 -6.23 2.32 3.81
C LEU A 214 -5.05 1.66 4.52
N LEU A 215 -5.26 0.52 5.14
CA LEU A 215 -4.22 -0.22 5.83
C LEU A 215 -3.12 -0.70 4.87
N VAL A 216 -3.50 -1.18 3.67
CA VAL A 216 -2.52 -1.54 2.63
C VAL A 216 -1.73 -0.32 2.15
N SER A 217 -2.39 0.83 1.95
CA SER A 217 -1.70 2.07 1.55
C SER A 217 -0.71 2.55 2.61
N LEU A 218 -1.10 2.46 3.89
CA LEU A 218 -0.21 2.77 5.01
C LEU A 218 0.95 1.77 5.11
N TRP A 219 0.67 0.49 4.89
CA TRP A 219 1.73 -0.53 4.80
C TRP A 219 2.73 -0.19 3.71
N LEU A 220 2.28 0.03 2.47
CA LEU A 220 3.15 0.36 1.34
C LEU A 220 3.93 1.66 1.57
N LEU A 221 3.31 2.66 2.19
CA LEU A 221 3.97 3.93 2.51
C LEU A 221 5.05 3.74 3.56
N THR A 222 4.74 3.06 4.66
CA THR A 222 5.68 2.85 5.76
C THR A 222 6.74 1.80 5.43
N ASP A 223 6.52 0.94 4.43
CA ASP A 223 7.50 -0.03 3.94
C ASP A 223 8.53 0.57 2.98
N ASP A 224 8.33 1.79 2.50
CA ASP A 224 9.21 2.44 1.54
C ASP A 224 10.46 3.05 2.19
N PHE A 225 11.59 3.03 1.47
CA PHE A 225 12.88 3.55 1.94
C PHE A 225 12.94 5.08 2.04
N ILE A 226 12.07 5.78 1.34
CA ILE A 226 12.03 7.25 1.33
C ILE A 226 11.19 7.78 2.50
N TYR A 227 10.27 6.97 3.04
CA TYR A 227 9.44 7.38 4.17
C TYR A 227 10.26 7.97 5.33
N PRO A 228 11.39 7.37 5.77
CA PRO A 228 12.23 7.92 6.83
C PRO A 228 12.89 9.26 6.51
N ILE A 229 13.02 9.63 5.23
CA ILE A 229 13.55 10.95 4.82
C ILE A 229 12.53 12.05 5.16
N VAL A 230 11.24 11.77 4.93
CA VAL A 230 10.15 12.71 5.18
C VAL A 230 9.76 12.72 6.66
N PHE A 231 9.75 11.56 7.29
CA PHE A 231 9.36 11.34 8.68
C PHE A 231 10.53 10.66 9.43
N PRO A 232 11.36 11.41 10.14
CA PRO A 232 12.58 10.88 10.77
C PRO A 232 12.31 10.05 12.03
N VAL A 233 11.46 9.01 11.94
CA VAL A 233 11.04 8.12 13.03
C VAL A 233 11.26 6.66 12.63
N THR A 234 12.47 6.33 12.28
CA THR A 234 12.87 5.07 11.61
C THR A 234 12.47 3.78 12.33
N TYR A 235 12.52 3.74 13.66
CA TYR A 235 12.20 2.51 14.41
C TYR A 235 10.70 2.21 14.51
N VAL A 236 9.86 3.25 14.42
CA VAL A 236 8.38 3.08 14.45
C VAL A 236 7.89 2.59 13.08
N ASP A 237 8.55 3.00 12.02
CA ASP A 237 8.14 2.71 10.64
C ASP A 237 8.14 1.21 10.34
N GLY A 238 9.22 0.51 10.67
CA GLY A 238 9.34 -0.93 10.47
C GLY A 238 8.25 -1.71 11.20
N ILE A 239 7.95 -1.33 12.45
CA ILE A 239 6.88 -1.96 13.23
C ILE A 239 5.50 -1.67 12.62
N CYS A 240 5.24 -0.40 12.28
CA CYS A 240 3.97 0.00 11.69
C CYS A 240 3.70 -0.71 10.36
N SER A 241 4.72 -0.85 9.51
CA SER A 241 4.64 -1.60 8.26
C SER A 241 4.12 -3.03 8.49
N PHE A 242 4.74 -3.79 9.39
CA PHE A 242 4.29 -5.14 9.72
C PHE A 242 2.86 -5.18 10.28
N LEU A 243 2.54 -4.28 11.21
CA LEU A 243 1.23 -4.24 11.85
C LEU A 243 0.12 -3.89 10.85
N PHE A 244 0.35 -2.92 9.97
CA PHE A 244 -0.62 -2.56 8.93
C PHE A 244 -0.80 -3.71 7.93
N GLY A 245 0.29 -4.38 7.53
CA GLY A 245 0.22 -5.54 6.64
C GLY A 245 -0.62 -6.68 7.23
N VAL A 246 -0.35 -7.06 8.48
CA VAL A 246 -1.09 -8.14 9.17
C VAL A 246 -2.56 -7.76 9.39
N LEU A 247 -2.83 -6.50 9.79
CA LEU A 247 -4.17 -6.04 10.10
C LEU A 247 -5.03 -5.84 8.84
N SER A 248 -4.43 -5.62 7.67
CA SER A 248 -5.15 -5.33 6.42
C SER A 248 -6.05 -6.48 5.96
N LEU A 249 -5.71 -7.71 6.26
CA LEU A 249 -6.49 -8.89 5.86
C LEU A 249 -7.88 -8.94 6.52
N TYR A 250 -8.00 -8.47 7.77
CA TYR A 250 -9.24 -8.52 8.54
C TYR A 250 -10.42 -7.76 7.87
N PRO A 251 -10.29 -6.47 7.49
CA PRO A 251 -11.38 -5.79 6.81
C PRO A 251 -11.74 -6.39 5.45
N PHE A 252 -10.79 -6.99 4.73
CA PHE A 252 -11.11 -7.69 3.48
C PHE A 252 -11.92 -8.96 3.72
N MET A 253 -11.69 -9.70 4.81
CA MET A 253 -12.53 -10.84 5.20
C MET A 253 -13.97 -10.39 5.44
N LEU A 254 -14.17 -9.33 6.23
CA LEU A 254 -15.49 -8.75 6.46
C LEU A 254 -16.16 -8.28 5.17
N TYR A 255 -15.41 -7.66 4.28
CA TYR A 255 -15.92 -7.18 3.00
C TYR A 255 -16.46 -8.33 2.14
N VAL A 256 -15.69 -9.41 2.00
CA VAL A 256 -16.08 -10.56 1.18
C VAL A 256 -17.24 -11.35 1.82
N ASP A 257 -17.24 -11.53 3.14
CA ASP A 257 -18.38 -12.19 3.84
C ASP A 257 -19.70 -11.49 3.54
N HIS A 258 -19.69 -10.15 3.56
CA HIS A 258 -20.88 -9.35 3.21
C HIS A 258 -21.27 -9.50 1.72
N LEU A 259 -20.30 -9.55 0.80
CA LEU A 259 -20.57 -9.76 -0.63
C LEU A 259 -21.20 -11.13 -0.91
N GLN A 260 -20.78 -12.14 -0.18
CA GLN A 260 -21.32 -13.50 -0.25
C GLN A 260 -22.61 -13.67 0.56
N GLU A 261 -23.24 -12.56 1.00
CA GLU A 261 -24.48 -12.55 1.76
C GLU A 261 -24.43 -13.43 3.02
N HIS A 262 -23.26 -13.46 3.69
CA HIS A 262 -22.99 -14.28 4.88
C HIS A 262 -23.12 -15.78 4.68
N ARG A 263 -23.01 -16.29 3.44
CA ARG A 263 -23.12 -17.73 3.13
C ARG A 263 -22.08 -18.57 3.85
N TYR A 264 -20.88 -18.02 4.00
CA TYR A 264 -19.74 -18.69 4.66
C TYR A 264 -19.38 -18.03 5.99
N HIS A 265 -20.32 -17.33 6.61
CA HIS A 265 -20.11 -16.50 7.80
C HIS A 265 -19.36 -17.20 8.94
N SER A 266 -19.73 -18.46 9.27
CA SER A 266 -19.05 -19.22 10.32
C SER A 266 -17.59 -19.48 9.99
N PHE A 267 -17.27 -19.73 8.71
CA PHE A 267 -15.90 -19.93 8.24
C PHE A 267 -15.09 -18.62 8.34
N TYR A 268 -15.64 -17.50 7.86
CA TYR A 268 -14.96 -16.22 7.96
C TYR A 268 -14.75 -15.79 9.40
N ARG A 269 -15.71 -16.01 10.30
CA ARG A 269 -15.52 -15.74 11.74
C ARG A 269 -14.31 -16.45 12.33
N TRP A 270 -14.11 -17.73 11.97
CA TRP A 270 -12.93 -18.46 12.41
C TRP A 270 -11.65 -17.85 11.86
N LEU A 271 -11.63 -17.44 10.59
CA LEU A 271 -10.46 -16.77 10.01
C LEU A 271 -10.20 -15.41 10.65
N GLU A 272 -11.23 -14.65 10.95
CA GLU A 272 -11.14 -13.35 11.66
C GLU A 272 -10.50 -13.54 13.05
N VAL A 273 -10.95 -14.53 13.81
CA VAL A 273 -10.38 -14.86 15.12
C VAL A 273 -8.91 -15.28 14.98
N LEU A 274 -8.60 -16.14 14.00
CA LEU A 274 -7.22 -16.58 13.74
C LEU A 274 -6.32 -15.40 13.32
N SER A 275 -6.83 -14.50 12.48
CA SER A 275 -6.11 -13.27 12.08
C SER A 275 -5.85 -12.36 13.28
N LEU A 276 -6.82 -12.20 14.16
CA LEU A 276 -6.65 -11.41 15.39
C LEU A 276 -5.65 -12.06 16.36
N ILE A 277 -5.70 -13.37 16.51
CA ILE A 277 -4.73 -14.13 17.33
C ILE A 277 -3.33 -13.94 16.73
N HIS A 278 -3.19 -14.07 15.42
CA HIS A 278 -1.91 -13.86 14.74
C HIS A 278 -1.38 -12.44 15.00
N PHE A 279 -2.23 -11.41 14.84
CA PHE A 279 -1.87 -10.03 15.14
C PHE A 279 -1.39 -9.84 16.59
N ILE A 280 -2.11 -10.41 17.56
CA ILE A 280 -1.72 -10.35 18.98
C ILE A 280 -0.39 -11.07 19.20
N LEU A 281 -0.16 -12.23 18.59
CA LEU A 281 1.12 -12.96 18.68
C LEU A 281 2.28 -12.15 18.11
N VAL A 282 2.08 -11.46 16.98
CA VAL A 282 3.08 -10.54 16.40
C VAL A 282 3.38 -9.40 17.38
N CYS A 283 2.36 -8.80 17.99
CA CYS A 283 2.55 -7.77 19.01
C CYS A 283 3.30 -8.28 20.24
N ILE A 284 2.96 -9.47 20.75
CA ILE A 284 3.66 -10.09 21.89
C ILE A 284 5.11 -10.40 21.52
N ALA A 285 5.36 -10.97 20.34
CA ALA A 285 6.71 -11.26 19.87
C ALA A 285 7.57 -9.99 19.81
N ARG A 286 7.01 -8.90 19.26
CA ARG A 286 7.72 -7.65 19.12
C ARG A 286 7.92 -6.91 20.43
N PHE A 287 6.82 -6.61 21.13
CA PHE A 287 6.85 -5.75 22.31
C PHE A 287 7.15 -6.52 23.60
N GLY A 288 6.73 -7.78 23.70
CA GLY A 288 6.97 -8.61 24.88
C GLY A 288 8.32 -9.33 24.83
N LEU A 289 8.60 -10.05 23.74
CA LEU A 289 9.80 -10.86 23.59
C LEU A 289 10.96 -10.11 22.90
N ARG A 290 10.72 -8.90 22.39
CA ARG A 290 11.68 -8.05 21.68
C ARG A 290 12.33 -8.75 20.47
N LEU A 291 11.57 -9.64 19.82
CA LEU A 291 12.02 -10.32 18.61
C LEU A 291 12.03 -9.35 17.42
N TYR A 292 13.06 -9.48 16.59
CA TYR A 292 13.11 -8.75 15.32
C TYR A 292 12.15 -9.38 14.33
N LEU A 293 11.13 -8.62 13.91
CA LEU A 293 10.12 -9.11 12.95
C LEU A 293 10.76 -9.43 11.60
N SER A 294 11.71 -8.60 11.21
CA SER A 294 12.47 -8.73 9.99
C SER A 294 13.35 -9.98 9.94
N ALA A 295 14.08 -10.27 11.00
CA ALA A 295 14.90 -11.48 11.10
C ALA A 295 14.05 -12.77 11.13
N ASN A 296 12.79 -12.65 11.55
CA ASN A 296 11.85 -13.75 11.66
C ASN A 296 10.71 -13.65 10.62
N LEU A 297 10.96 -13.00 9.49
CA LEU A 297 9.97 -12.70 8.46
C LEU A 297 9.16 -13.94 8.04
N LEU A 298 9.80 -15.09 7.87
CA LEU A 298 9.12 -16.33 7.49
C LEU A 298 8.09 -16.78 8.55
N TRP A 299 8.43 -16.67 9.83
CA TRP A 299 7.53 -17.08 10.92
C TRP A 299 6.30 -16.18 11.05
N PHE A 300 6.42 -14.91 10.66
CA PHE A 300 5.31 -13.96 10.72
C PHE A 300 4.52 -13.89 9.42
N SER A 301 5.17 -14.06 8.26
CA SER A 301 4.51 -13.97 6.95
C SER A 301 3.85 -15.29 6.51
N LEU A 302 4.38 -16.47 6.88
CA LEU A 302 3.78 -17.75 6.53
C LEU A 302 2.35 -17.93 7.08
N PRO A 303 2.04 -17.63 8.36
CA PRO A 303 0.67 -17.68 8.84
C PRO A 303 -0.25 -16.71 8.10
N LEU A 304 0.23 -15.51 7.78
CA LEU A 304 -0.54 -14.52 7.02
C LEU A 304 -0.86 -15.02 5.61
N LEU A 305 0.13 -15.60 4.93
CA LEU A 305 -0.06 -16.22 3.61
C LEU A 305 -1.06 -17.37 3.69
N PHE A 306 -0.96 -18.22 4.71
CA PHE A 306 -1.90 -19.31 4.93
C PHE A 306 -3.33 -18.80 5.15
N LEU A 307 -3.51 -17.77 5.97
CA LEU A 307 -4.81 -17.12 6.17
C LEU A 307 -5.35 -16.51 4.87
N ALA A 308 -4.51 -15.90 4.04
CA ALA A 308 -4.90 -15.34 2.75
C ALA A 308 -5.35 -16.44 1.76
N ILE A 309 -4.67 -17.58 1.75
CA ILE A 309 -5.08 -18.75 0.95
C ILE A 309 -6.43 -19.29 1.44
N LEU A 310 -6.61 -19.47 2.75
CA LEU A 310 -7.88 -19.92 3.32
C LEU A 310 -9.01 -18.93 3.02
N TRP A 311 -8.75 -17.63 3.09
CA TRP A 311 -9.70 -16.58 2.74
C TRP A 311 -10.20 -16.70 1.29
N ALA A 312 -9.34 -17.09 0.36
CA ALA A 312 -9.72 -17.27 -1.04
C ALA A 312 -10.60 -18.51 -1.31
N LEU A 313 -10.61 -19.53 -0.43
CA LEU A 313 -11.34 -20.78 -0.66
C LEU A 313 -12.85 -20.61 -0.90
N PRO A 314 -13.61 -19.82 -0.12
CA PRO A 314 -15.03 -19.59 -0.40
C PRO A 314 -15.27 -18.90 -1.75
N ILE A 315 -14.37 -18.00 -2.18
CA ILE A 315 -14.45 -17.32 -3.47
C ILE A 315 -14.27 -18.36 -4.59
N VAL A 316 -13.24 -19.20 -4.48
CA VAL A 316 -12.97 -20.30 -5.43
C VAL A 316 -14.17 -21.25 -5.49
N THR A 317 -14.75 -21.58 -4.34
CA THR A 317 -15.95 -22.43 -4.25
C THR A 317 -17.12 -21.80 -5.01
N ASP A 318 -17.37 -20.50 -4.84
CA ASP A 318 -18.45 -19.81 -5.55
C ASP A 318 -18.17 -19.70 -7.07
N ILE A 319 -16.92 -19.63 -7.52
CA ILE A 319 -16.55 -19.73 -8.94
C ILE A 319 -16.97 -21.08 -9.50
N PHE A 320 -16.60 -22.19 -8.81
CA PHE A 320 -16.95 -23.54 -9.27
C PHE A 320 -18.48 -23.78 -9.33
N TYR A 321 -19.23 -23.25 -8.36
CA TYR A 321 -20.67 -23.36 -8.33
C TYR A 321 -21.40 -22.28 -9.15
N LYS A 322 -20.68 -21.44 -9.92
CA LYS A 322 -21.23 -20.35 -10.75
C LYS A 322 -22.12 -19.39 -9.96
N ARG A 323 -21.72 -19.04 -8.74
CA ARG A 323 -22.47 -18.15 -7.83
C ARG A 323 -21.88 -16.75 -7.75
N ILE A 324 -21.04 -16.38 -8.71
CA ILE A 324 -20.27 -15.13 -8.72
C ILE A 324 -20.99 -13.95 -9.38
N ASP A 325 -22.19 -14.14 -9.95
CA ASP A 325 -22.87 -13.12 -10.76
C ASP A 325 -23.02 -11.78 -10.05
N LYS A 326 -23.27 -11.81 -8.73
CA LYS A 326 -23.45 -10.60 -7.93
C LYS A 326 -22.17 -9.83 -7.64
N TYR A 327 -20.99 -10.46 -7.66
CA TYR A 327 -19.72 -9.84 -7.33
C TYR A 327 -18.59 -10.22 -8.30
N ARG A 328 -18.95 -10.50 -9.53
CA ARG A 328 -18.03 -10.95 -10.58
C ARG A 328 -16.88 -9.99 -10.83
N TYR A 329 -17.10 -8.68 -10.71
CA TYR A 329 -16.05 -7.68 -10.92
C TYR A 329 -14.94 -7.81 -9.88
N ILE A 330 -15.31 -8.05 -8.62
CA ILE A 330 -14.35 -8.26 -7.53
C ILE A 330 -13.55 -9.54 -7.72
N VAL A 331 -14.21 -10.62 -8.15
CA VAL A 331 -13.53 -11.89 -8.44
C VAL A 331 -12.46 -11.70 -9.50
N TRP A 332 -12.78 -11.04 -10.60
CA TRP A 332 -11.79 -10.75 -11.65
C TRP A 332 -10.69 -9.82 -11.18
N GLY A 333 -11.03 -8.78 -10.41
CA GLY A 333 -10.05 -7.88 -9.80
C GLY A 333 -9.09 -8.63 -8.88
N LEU A 334 -9.61 -9.57 -8.07
CA LEU A 334 -8.79 -10.40 -7.17
C LEU A 334 -7.89 -11.36 -7.95
N VAL A 335 -8.41 -12.01 -8.98
CA VAL A 335 -7.61 -12.91 -9.84
C VAL A 335 -6.44 -12.14 -10.47
N LEU A 336 -6.70 -10.94 -11.01
CA LEU A 336 -5.65 -10.10 -11.57
C LEU A 336 -4.64 -9.65 -10.50
N LEU A 337 -5.10 -9.26 -9.30
CA LEU A 337 -4.21 -8.93 -8.19
C LEU A 337 -3.29 -10.10 -7.85
N LEU A 338 -3.82 -11.32 -7.76
CA LEU A 338 -3.02 -12.52 -7.49
C LEU A 338 -2.03 -12.81 -8.63
N CYS A 339 -2.41 -12.62 -9.89
CA CYS A 339 -1.51 -12.76 -11.03
C CYS A 339 -0.35 -11.75 -10.97
N PHE A 340 -0.64 -10.48 -10.71
CA PHE A 340 0.38 -9.45 -10.59
C PHE A 340 1.28 -9.66 -9.37
N ALA A 341 0.71 -10.03 -8.22
CA ALA A 341 1.48 -10.34 -7.03
C ALA A 341 2.40 -11.55 -7.23
N SER A 342 1.90 -12.60 -7.90
CA SER A 342 2.71 -13.78 -8.22
C SER A 342 3.84 -13.44 -9.20
N ALA A 343 3.55 -12.60 -10.20
CA ALA A 343 4.56 -12.14 -11.15
C ALA A 343 5.66 -11.32 -10.45
N ASP A 344 5.29 -10.43 -9.54
CA ASP A 344 6.26 -9.63 -8.77
C ASP A 344 7.15 -10.51 -7.90
N ILE A 345 6.57 -11.50 -7.20
CA ILE A 345 7.32 -12.47 -6.39
C ILE A 345 8.29 -13.28 -7.25
N ILE A 346 7.85 -13.74 -8.43
CA ILE A 346 8.71 -14.49 -9.36
C ILE A 346 9.87 -13.60 -9.86
N LEU A 347 9.58 -12.35 -10.25
CA LEU A 347 10.60 -11.41 -10.71
C LEU A 347 11.60 -11.07 -9.59
N MET A 348 11.13 -10.96 -8.33
CA MET A 348 12.01 -10.77 -7.17
C MET A 348 12.93 -11.98 -6.91
N ALA A 349 12.49 -13.19 -7.27
CA ALA A 349 13.27 -14.42 -7.10
C ALA A 349 14.29 -14.63 -8.23
N LEU A 350 14.15 -13.95 -9.36
CA LEU A 350 15.08 -14.01 -10.47
C LEU A 350 16.21 -12.99 -10.27
N PRO A 351 17.44 -13.28 -10.72
CA PRO A 351 18.58 -12.34 -10.65
C PRO A 351 18.48 -11.22 -11.71
N ILE A 352 17.27 -10.77 -11.99
CA ILE A 352 16.94 -9.66 -12.89
C ILE A 352 16.73 -8.42 -12.03
N GLU A 353 16.90 -7.24 -12.59
CA GLU A 353 16.67 -5.96 -11.89
C GLU A 353 15.40 -6.01 -11.01
N ARG A 354 15.58 -5.73 -9.72
CA ARG A 354 14.49 -5.83 -8.74
C ARG A 354 13.31 -4.96 -9.16
N THR A 355 12.19 -5.57 -9.39
CA THR A 355 10.91 -4.87 -9.45
C THR A 355 10.59 -4.41 -8.02
N ASP A 356 10.47 -3.11 -7.81
CA ASP A 356 10.20 -2.51 -6.47
C ASP A 356 8.74 -2.74 -6.00
N GLY A 357 8.08 -3.86 -6.33
CA GLY A 357 6.68 -4.15 -5.99
C GLY A 357 5.66 -3.36 -6.82
N ASN A 358 6.06 -2.84 -7.97
CA ASN A 358 5.20 -2.04 -8.83
C ASN A 358 4.04 -2.84 -9.43
N LEU A 359 4.23 -4.14 -9.69
CA LEU A 359 3.17 -5.01 -10.21
C LEU A 359 2.08 -5.27 -9.15
N ILE A 360 2.46 -5.50 -7.90
CA ILE A 360 1.51 -5.62 -6.78
C ILE A 360 0.67 -4.33 -6.67
N LEU A 361 1.31 -3.18 -6.75
CA LEU A 361 0.63 -1.88 -6.73
C LEU A 361 -0.38 -1.76 -7.86
N MET A 362 -0.02 -2.16 -9.08
CA MET A 362 -0.91 -2.18 -10.25
C MET A 362 -2.08 -3.14 -10.04
N GLY A 363 -1.83 -4.32 -9.49
CA GLY A 363 -2.86 -5.29 -9.12
C GLY A 363 -3.84 -4.74 -8.09
N LEU A 364 -3.35 -4.04 -7.06
CA LEU A 364 -4.17 -3.36 -6.05
C LEU A 364 -5.05 -2.26 -6.66
N TYR A 365 -4.55 -1.53 -7.65
CA TYR A 365 -5.33 -0.56 -8.39
C TYR A 365 -6.49 -1.21 -9.13
N ILE A 366 -6.22 -2.26 -9.91
CA ILE A 366 -7.24 -2.97 -10.68
C ILE A 366 -8.28 -3.58 -9.72
N PHE A 367 -7.85 -4.15 -8.60
CA PHE A 367 -8.75 -4.67 -7.58
C PHE A 367 -9.62 -3.56 -6.97
N SER A 368 -9.04 -2.40 -6.65
CA SER A 368 -9.76 -1.25 -6.11
C SER A 368 -10.79 -0.71 -7.09
N MET A 369 -10.44 -0.61 -8.37
CA MET A 369 -11.38 -0.22 -9.43
C MET A 369 -12.52 -1.22 -9.59
N SER A 370 -12.22 -2.51 -9.53
CA SER A 370 -13.21 -3.58 -9.62
C SER A 370 -14.21 -3.52 -8.46
N ALA A 371 -13.72 -3.25 -7.25
CA ALA A 371 -14.56 -3.09 -6.06
C ALA A 371 -15.48 -1.86 -6.16
N LEU A 372 -14.95 -0.74 -6.66
CA LEU A 372 -15.75 0.47 -6.88
C LEU A 372 -16.81 0.27 -7.97
N LEU A 373 -16.48 -0.40 -9.08
CA LEU A 373 -17.44 -0.76 -10.12
C LEU A 373 -18.56 -1.66 -9.55
N GLN A 374 -18.21 -2.63 -8.73
CA GLN A 374 -19.19 -3.47 -8.04
C GLN A 374 -20.11 -2.63 -7.16
N GLN A 375 -19.56 -1.74 -6.34
CA GLN A 375 -20.33 -0.89 -5.45
C GLN A 375 -21.27 0.05 -6.22
N MET A 376 -20.85 0.55 -7.36
CA MET A 376 -21.70 1.37 -8.24
C MET A 376 -22.87 0.55 -8.78
N ASN A 377 -22.64 -0.69 -9.19
CA ASN A 377 -23.68 -1.57 -9.68
C ASN A 377 -24.69 -1.89 -8.57
N ASP A 378 -24.21 -2.24 -7.37
CA ASP A 378 -25.05 -2.51 -6.20
C ASP A 378 -25.90 -1.29 -5.80
N SER A 379 -25.27 -0.10 -5.84
CA SER A 379 -25.97 1.17 -5.56
C SER A 379 -27.07 1.43 -6.61
N LYS A 380 -26.79 1.20 -7.89
CA LYS A 380 -27.77 1.35 -8.97
C LYS A 380 -28.98 0.43 -8.77
N GLU A 381 -28.74 -0.84 -8.46
CA GLU A 381 -29.83 -1.79 -8.18
C GLU A 381 -30.68 -1.35 -6.98
N LEU A 382 -30.03 -0.84 -5.94
CA LEU A 382 -30.71 -0.34 -4.75
C LEU A 382 -31.60 0.86 -5.09
N PHE A 383 -31.08 1.84 -5.83
CA PHE A 383 -31.87 3.02 -6.24
C PHE A 383 -33.06 2.62 -7.11
N GLN A 384 -32.91 1.67 -8.03
CA GLN A 384 -34.01 1.15 -8.83
C GLN A 384 -35.09 0.46 -7.97
N LYS A 385 -34.69 -0.28 -6.94
CA LYS A 385 -35.63 -0.91 -5.99
C LYS A 385 -36.39 0.15 -5.18
N LEU A 386 -35.68 1.17 -4.69
CA LEU A 386 -36.30 2.29 -3.95
C LEU A 386 -37.30 3.06 -4.81
N ASP A 387 -36.93 3.39 -6.05
CA ASP A 387 -37.84 4.09 -6.99
C ASP A 387 -39.13 3.29 -7.26
N LYS A 388 -38.99 1.97 -7.48
CA LYS A 388 -40.14 1.07 -7.62
C LYS A 388 -41.04 1.06 -6.37
N GLN A 389 -40.45 1.02 -5.18
CA GLN A 389 -41.17 1.05 -3.91
C GLN A 389 -41.91 2.39 -3.72
N THR A 390 -41.23 3.50 -3.99
CA THR A 390 -41.83 4.85 -3.90
C THR A 390 -43.04 4.98 -4.84
N ARG A 391 -42.87 4.57 -6.11
CA ARG A 391 -44.02 4.57 -7.07
C ARG A 391 -45.14 3.66 -6.62
N HIS A 392 -44.84 2.53 -6.00
CA HIS A 392 -45.87 1.65 -5.46
C HIS A 392 -46.65 2.31 -4.30
N ILE A 393 -45.94 2.94 -3.37
CA ILE A 393 -46.52 3.68 -2.24
C ILE A 393 -47.41 4.82 -2.76
N ASP A 394 -46.92 5.62 -3.72
CA ASP A 394 -47.68 6.71 -4.33
C ASP A 394 -48.99 6.20 -5.00
N ASN A 395 -48.91 5.06 -5.68
CA ASN A 395 -50.08 4.46 -6.32
C ASN A 395 -51.10 3.96 -5.28
N VAL A 396 -50.63 3.31 -4.20
CA VAL A 396 -51.51 2.86 -3.10
C VAL A 396 -52.13 4.05 -2.41
N GLN A 397 -51.39 5.12 -2.17
CA GLN A 397 -51.94 6.35 -1.57
C GLN A 397 -53.01 6.97 -2.44
N LYS A 398 -52.78 7.13 -3.75
CA LYS A 398 -53.78 7.62 -4.70
C LYS A 398 -55.04 6.73 -4.76
N GLN A 399 -54.86 5.40 -4.64
CA GLN A 399 -56.03 4.50 -4.57
C GLN A 399 -56.81 4.68 -3.27
N ASN A 400 -56.10 4.80 -2.13
CA ASN A 400 -56.77 5.07 -0.84
C ASN A 400 -57.50 6.40 -0.82
N GLU A 401 -56.90 7.46 -1.39
CA GLU A 401 -57.60 8.76 -1.52
C GLU A 401 -58.88 8.65 -2.38
N LYS A 402 -58.82 7.91 -3.50
CA LYS A 402 -59.98 7.64 -4.34
C LYS A 402 -61.07 6.83 -3.59
N LEU A 403 -60.65 5.82 -2.81
CA LEU A 403 -61.54 5.02 -2.00
C LEU A 403 -62.19 5.85 -0.88
N ALA A 404 -61.39 6.69 -0.21
CA ALA A 404 -61.91 7.63 0.80
C ALA A 404 -62.93 8.60 0.21
N LEU A 405 -62.63 9.20 -0.94
CA LEU A 405 -63.57 10.04 -1.66
C LEU A 405 -64.87 9.30 -2.00
N ARG A 406 -64.79 8.07 -2.49
CA ARG A 406 -65.98 7.24 -2.80
C ARG A 406 -66.78 6.85 -1.55
N ALA A 407 -66.10 6.64 -0.40
CA ALA A 407 -66.76 6.32 0.86
C ALA A 407 -67.50 7.54 1.47
N HIS A 408 -66.96 8.73 1.23
CA HIS A 408 -67.50 9.98 1.76
C HIS A 408 -68.46 10.69 0.82
N THR A 409 -68.65 10.23 -0.42
CA THR A 409 -69.58 10.83 -1.40
C THR A 409 -70.62 9.80 -1.83
N ASP A 410 -71.88 10.22 -1.84
CA ASP A 410 -72.97 9.42 -2.38
C ASP A 410 -72.83 9.32 -3.93
N PRO A 411 -72.82 8.08 -4.48
CA PRO A 411 -72.52 7.87 -5.91
C PRO A 411 -73.62 8.38 -6.85
N LEU A 412 -74.81 8.66 -6.32
CA LEU A 412 -75.99 9.15 -7.12
C LEU A 412 -76.09 10.67 -7.10
N THR A 413 -75.79 11.31 -5.99
CA THR A 413 -75.97 12.77 -5.82
C THR A 413 -74.65 13.55 -5.85
N GLY A 414 -73.48 12.88 -5.69
CA GLY A 414 -72.19 13.53 -5.62
C GLY A 414 -71.97 14.38 -4.35
N LEU A 415 -72.89 14.33 -3.39
CA LEU A 415 -72.77 15.05 -2.12
C LEU A 415 -72.10 14.22 -1.04
N TYR A 416 -71.53 14.89 -0.03
CA TYR A 416 -70.88 14.19 1.12
C TYR A 416 -71.93 13.42 1.92
N ASN A 417 -71.66 12.17 2.25
CA ASN A 417 -72.46 11.39 3.21
C ASN A 417 -72.36 12.06 4.59
N THR A 418 -73.53 12.42 5.17
CA THR A 418 -73.60 12.94 6.52
C THR A 418 -73.73 11.79 7.51
N GLU A 419 -72.63 11.15 7.87
CA GLU A 419 -72.47 10.38 9.11
C GLU A 419 -71.28 10.88 9.90
#